data_3c0696e4b68128bc0f1a7dadddf93aa4
#
_entry.id   3c0696e4b68128bc0f1a7dadddf93aa4
#
_cell.length_a   1.000
_cell.length_b   1.000
_cell.length_c   1.000
_cell.angle_alpha   90.00
_cell.angle_beta   90.00
_cell.angle_gamma   90.00
#
_symmetry.space_group_name_H-M   'P 1'
#
loop_
_entity.id
_entity.type
_entity.pdbx_description
1 polymer ?
#
loop_
_entity_poly.entity_id
_entity_poly.type
_entity_poly.pdbx_seq_one_letter_code
_entity_poly.pdbx_strand_id
1 'polypeptide(L)'
;FKAGDILVTSMTDPAWEPIMKRASAIVTDRGGRTCHSAIISRELGLPCIVGTGNATEVLHTGMNVTVSCAEGEQGNIYYGTIPFEVERHEITETERPKTQIMMNVGDPDHAFSVSQLPNDGVGLARLEFIINNHIGIHPMALVKYPDLKSKEDRETIAERILEEDPKEFFVRKLAEGIAKIACAFYPKPVIVRMSDFKSNEYARLIGGHEFEPEEENPMLGFRGASRYYDERYRAGFRLECLALQRVREDMGLVNVKAMIPFCRTVEEGERVIALMAEYGLK
;
A
#
# COMPACT_ATOMS: atom_id res chain seq x y z
N PHE A 1 -16.60 5.97 17.78
CA PHE A 1 -15.19 5.60 17.89
C PHE A 1 -14.34 6.87 17.95
N LYS A 2 -13.53 7.03 18.97
CA LYS A 2 -12.66 8.20 19.20
C LYS A 2 -11.22 7.85 18.84
N ALA A 3 -10.40 8.86 18.58
CA ALA A 3 -8.97 8.66 18.42
C ALA A 3 -8.38 8.12 19.74
N GLY A 4 -7.58 7.05 19.62
CA GLY A 4 -7.01 6.38 20.79
C GLY A 4 -7.83 5.21 21.34
N ASP A 5 -9.04 4.97 20.84
CA ASP A 5 -9.80 3.77 21.20
C ASP A 5 -9.16 2.51 20.58
N ILE A 6 -9.40 1.36 21.21
CA ILE A 6 -9.02 0.05 20.66
C ILE A 6 -10.17 -0.48 19.79
N LEU A 7 -9.85 -0.84 18.55
CA LEU A 7 -10.82 -1.43 17.64
C LEU A 7 -10.92 -2.94 17.88
N VAL A 8 -12.10 -3.41 18.30
CA VAL A 8 -12.38 -4.83 18.48
C VAL A 8 -13.49 -5.25 17.51
N THR A 9 -13.22 -6.22 16.65
CA THR A 9 -14.17 -6.70 15.64
C THR A 9 -13.91 -8.15 15.26
N SER A 10 -14.89 -8.80 14.62
CA SER A 10 -14.68 -10.16 14.15
C SER A 10 -13.62 -10.24 13.05
N MET A 11 -13.61 -9.31 12.09
CA MET A 11 -12.66 -9.23 10.99
C MET A 11 -12.72 -7.83 10.38
N THR A 12 -11.63 -7.37 9.74
CA THR A 12 -11.63 -6.12 8.97
C THR A 12 -11.51 -6.39 7.47
N ASP A 13 -11.98 -5.45 6.70
CA ASP A 13 -11.79 -5.33 5.26
C ASP A 13 -11.26 -3.92 4.91
N PRO A 14 -10.94 -3.62 3.64
CA PRO A 14 -10.39 -2.31 3.25
C PRO A 14 -11.26 -1.10 3.62
N ALA A 15 -12.58 -1.26 3.77
CA ALA A 15 -13.46 -0.16 4.18
C ALA A 15 -13.25 0.30 5.64
N TRP A 16 -12.57 -0.51 6.45
CA TRP A 16 -12.26 -0.19 7.85
C TRP A 16 -11.02 0.70 8.03
N GLU A 17 -10.23 0.91 6.98
CA GLU A 17 -8.97 1.66 7.06
C GLU A 17 -9.10 3.05 7.73
N PRO A 18 -10.13 3.87 7.45
CA PRO A 18 -10.29 5.17 8.13
C PRO A 18 -10.46 5.06 9.65
N ILE A 19 -11.10 3.99 10.15
CA ILE A 19 -11.26 3.74 11.59
C ILE A 19 -9.95 3.18 12.15
N MET A 20 -9.30 2.28 11.43
CA MET A 20 -8.01 1.68 11.83
C MET A 20 -6.94 2.74 12.04
N LYS A 21 -6.87 3.78 11.20
CA LYS A 21 -5.95 4.93 11.35
C LYS A 21 -6.16 5.74 12.63
N ARG A 22 -7.33 5.65 13.25
CA ARG A 22 -7.66 6.36 14.49
C ARG A 22 -7.52 5.49 15.74
N ALA A 23 -7.37 4.19 15.55
CA ALA A 23 -7.23 3.22 16.63
C ALA A 23 -5.85 3.32 17.29
N SER A 24 -5.77 3.01 18.59
CA SER A 24 -4.52 2.81 19.30
C SER A 24 -4.02 1.36 19.23
N ALA A 25 -4.93 0.41 19.00
CA ALA A 25 -4.65 -1.00 18.76
C ALA A 25 -5.83 -1.66 18.04
N ILE A 26 -5.60 -2.81 17.43
CA ILE A 26 -6.62 -3.59 16.70
C ILE A 26 -6.64 -5.01 17.22
N VAL A 27 -7.84 -5.51 17.49
CA VAL A 27 -8.07 -6.89 17.96
C VAL A 27 -9.15 -7.53 17.09
N THR A 28 -8.88 -8.73 16.56
CA THR A 28 -9.87 -9.46 15.76
C THR A 28 -10.04 -10.90 16.21
N ASP A 29 -11.28 -11.40 16.14
CA ASP A 29 -11.57 -12.80 16.44
C ASP A 29 -10.96 -13.75 15.41
N ARG A 30 -10.98 -13.33 14.15
CA ARG A 30 -10.52 -14.11 13.00
C ARG A 30 -9.30 -13.48 12.35
N GLY A 31 -8.53 -14.33 11.70
CA GLY A 31 -7.37 -13.90 10.92
C GLY A 31 -6.08 -14.53 11.40
N GLY A 32 -5.04 -14.29 10.64
CA GLY A 32 -3.66 -14.72 10.92
C GLY A 32 -2.69 -13.63 10.50
N ARG A 33 -1.38 -13.92 10.56
CA ARG A 33 -0.31 -12.95 10.29
C ARG A 33 -0.36 -12.26 8.92
N THR A 34 -1.10 -12.83 7.98
CA THR A 34 -1.25 -12.34 6.59
C THR A 34 -2.66 -11.80 6.28
N CYS A 35 -3.55 -11.70 7.29
CA CYS A 35 -4.87 -11.10 7.08
C CYS A 35 -4.78 -9.57 6.94
N HIS A 36 -5.85 -8.98 6.43
CA HIS A 36 -5.96 -7.53 6.21
C HIS A 36 -5.62 -6.72 7.48
N SER A 37 -6.22 -7.07 8.63
CA SER A 37 -5.94 -6.40 9.91
C SER A 37 -4.45 -6.37 10.25
N ALA A 38 -3.78 -7.53 10.14
CA ALA A 38 -2.36 -7.67 10.49
C ALA A 38 -1.45 -6.90 9.52
N ILE A 39 -1.78 -6.87 8.23
CA ILE A 39 -1.00 -6.15 7.21
C ILE A 39 -1.12 -4.64 7.44
N ILE A 40 -2.34 -4.13 7.51
CA ILE A 40 -2.59 -2.69 7.67
C ILE A 40 -2.08 -2.18 9.01
N SER A 41 -2.29 -2.91 10.10
CA SER A 41 -1.77 -2.51 11.42
C SER A 41 -0.25 -2.40 11.44
N ARG A 42 0.44 -3.29 10.74
CA ARG A 42 1.91 -3.26 10.61
C ARG A 42 2.37 -2.04 9.83
N GLU A 43 1.67 -1.69 8.76
CA GLU A 43 1.94 -0.47 7.97
C GLU A 43 1.64 0.80 8.77
N LEU A 44 0.60 0.78 9.64
CA LEU A 44 0.25 1.90 10.52
C LEU A 44 1.10 1.96 11.81
N GLY A 45 1.94 0.96 12.08
CA GLY A 45 2.71 0.88 13.31
C GLY A 45 1.86 0.64 14.57
N LEU A 46 0.68 0.01 14.43
CA LEU A 46 -0.25 -0.24 15.52
C LEU A 46 -0.09 -1.66 16.08
N PRO A 47 -0.18 -1.84 17.40
CA PRO A 47 -0.35 -3.16 18.01
C PRO A 47 -1.57 -3.86 17.43
N CYS A 48 -1.42 -5.12 17.01
CA CYS A 48 -2.52 -5.87 16.42
C CYS A 48 -2.51 -7.33 16.89
N ILE A 49 -3.61 -7.76 17.48
CA ILE A 49 -3.83 -9.14 17.88
C ILE A 49 -4.94 -9.71 16.99
N VAL A 50 -4.64 -10.80 16.28
CA VAL A 50 -5.58 -11.46 15.37
C VAL A 50 -5.81 -12.92 15.78
N GLY A 51 -6.99 -13.46 15.49
CA GLY A 51 -7.29 -14.86 15.75
C GLY A 51 -7.57 -15.15 17.22
N THR A 52 -8.15 -14.22 17.97
CA THR A 52 -8.49 -14.41 19.39
C THR A 52 -9.64 -15.40 19.60
N GLY A 53 -10.48 -15.60 18.58
CA GLY A 53 -11.63 -16.49 18.62
C GLY A 53 -12.89 -15.86 19.24
N ASN A 54 -12.77 -15.07 20.30
CA ASN A 54 -13.91 -14.57 21.10
C ASN A 54 -13.73 -13.15 21.68
N ALA A 55 -12.79 -12.35 21.16
CA ALA A 55 -12.56 -11.01 21.71
C ALA A 55 -13.83 -10.14 21.66
N THR A 56 -14.65 -10.25 20.63
CA THR A 56 -15.91 -9.51 20.51
C THR A 56 -16.98 -9.93 21.54
N GLU A 57 -16.86 -11.11 22.12
CA GLU A 57 -17.75 -11.59 23.18
C GLU A 57 -17.29 -11.17 24.57
N VAL A 58 -15.96 -11.04 24.77
CA VAL A 58 -15.34 -10.76 26.06
C VAL A 58 -15.13 -9.28 26.30
N LEU A 59 -14.78 -8.54 25.24
CA LEU A 59 -14.47 -7.10 25.30
C LEU A 59 -15.68 -6.26 24.89
N HIS A 60 -16.10 -5.36 25.76
CA HIS A 60 -17.26 -4.50 25.53
C HIS A 60 -16.85 -3.03 25.42
N THR A 61 -17.63 -2.26 24.67
CA THR A 61 -17.42 -0.82 24.52
C THR A 61 -17.38 -0.12 25.88
N GLY A 62 -16.34 0.67 26.13
CA GLY A 62 -16.13 1.40 27.38
C GLY A 62 -15.24 0.67 28.40
N MET A 63 -14.80 -0.57 28.13
CA MET A 63 -13.81 -1.23 28.96
C MET A 63 -12.42 -0.59 28.79
N ASN A 64 -11.70 -0.43 29.90
CA ASN A 64 -10.29 -0.08 29.88
C ASN A 64 -9.47 -1.37 29.79
N VAL A 65 -8.66 -1.48 28.74
CA VAL A 65 -7.78 -2.63 28.53
C VAL A 65 -6.43 -2.16 28.00
N THR A 66 -5.40 -2.97 28.24
CA THR A 66 -4.06 -2.79 27.66
C THR A 66 -3.81 -3.90 26.65
N VAL A 67 -3.45 -3.55 25.44
CA VAL A 67 -3.07 -4.48 24.36
C VAL A 67 -1.55 -4.51 24.27
N SER A 68 -0.96 -5.68 24.51
CA SER A 68 0.48 -5.92 24.45
C SER A 68 0.84 -6.86 23.32
N CYS A 69 1.77 -6.44 22.45
CA CYS A 69 2.44 -7.27 21.44
C CYS A 69 3.94 -7.40 21.75
N ALA A 70 4.38 -7.10 22.97
CA ALA A 70 5.79 -7.10 23.37
C ALA A 70 6.31 -8.45 23.83
N GLU A 71 5.44 -9.44 24.01
CA GLU A 71 5.78 -10.72 24.65
C GLU A 71 6.05 -11.85 23.63
N GLY A 72 6.62 -11.51 22.49
CA GLY A 72 6.99 -12.45 21.44
C GLY A 72 5.89 -12.69 20.40
N GLU A 73 5.59 -13.96 20.10
CA GLU A 73 4.65 -14.29 19.00
C GLU A 73 3.18 -14.20 19.38
N GLN A 74 2.88 -14.23 20.67
CA GLN A 74 1.51 -14.11 21.21
C GLN A 74 1.28 -12.70 21.71
N GLY A 75 0.15 -12.10 21.32
CA GLY A 75 -0.31 -10.85 21.87
C GLY A 75 -1.25 -11.11 23.04
N ASN A 76 -1.21 -10.24 24.05
CA ASN A 76 -2.01 -10.36 25.26
C ASN A 76 -2.89 -9.13 25.45
N ILE A 77 -4.08 -9.32 26.01
CA ILE A 77 -5.02 -8.27 26.37
C ILE A 77 -5.26 -8.34 27.87
N TYR A 78 -4.91 -7.29 28.55
CA TYR A 78 -5.01 -7.20 30.01
C TYR A 78 -6.13 -6.24 30.40
N TYR A 79 -6.80 -6.54 31.50
CA TYR A 79 -7.77 -5.62 32.09
C TYR A 79 -7.06 -4.41 32.71
N GLY A 80 -7.63 -3.23 32.49
CA GLY A 80 -7.12 -1.99 33.04
C GLY A 80 -5.90 -1.43 32.30
N THR A 81 -5.36 -0.36 32.83
CA THR A 81 -4.13 0.27 32.34
C THR A 81 -2.94 -0.32 33.11
N ILE A 82 -2.10 -1.07 32.42
CA ILE A 82 -0.91 -1.68 33.01
C ILE A 82 0.27 -0.72 32.78
N PRO A 83 1.04 -0.39 33.83
CA PRO A 83 2.28 0.36 33.66
C PRO A 83 3.31 -0.47 32.90
N PHE A 84 4.04 0.16 31.99
CA PHE A 84 5.13 -0.45 31.23
C PHE A 84 6.34 0.48 31.18
N GLU A 85 7.52 -0.10 31.04
CA GLU A 85 8.76 0.62 30.80
C GLU A 85 9.16 0.50 29.33
N VAL A 86 9.70 1.58 28.77
CA VAL A 86 10.24 1.61 27.41
C VAL A 86 11.75 1.66 27.50
N GLU A 87 12.42 0.54 27.24
CA GLU A 87 13.85 0.54 27.04
C GLU A 87 14.20 1.03 25.64
N ARG A 88 15.03 2.07 25.56
CA ARG A 88 15.58 2.56 24.31
C ARG A 88 17.00 2.02 24.15
N HIS A 89 17.18 1.17 23.17
CA HIS A 89 18.51 0.71 22.77
C HIS A 89 19.03 1.57 21.64
N GLU A 90 20.13 2.30 21.86
CA GLU A 90 20.84 2.94 20.76
C GLU A 90 21.57 1.85 19.96
N ILE A 91 21.22 1.72 18.68
CA ILE A 91 21.87 0.81 17.77
C ILE A 91 23.16 1.50 17.29
N THR A 92 24.22 1.32 18.06
CA THR A 92 25.59 1.67 17.63
C THR A 92 26.10 0.59 16.66
N GLU A 93 27.23 0.83 16.02
CA GLU A 93 27.81 -0.03 14.96
C GLU A 93 27.65 -1.53 15.24
N THR A 94 26.70 -2.15 14.51
CA THR A 94 26.55 -3.61 14.48
C THR A 94 27.36 -4.18 13.31
N GLU A 95 27.99 -5.34 13.49
CA GLU A 95 28.59 -6.08 12.38
C GLU A 95 27.51 -6.37 11.32
N ARG A 96 27.67 -5.80 10.14
CA ARG A 96 26.72 -6.02 9.06
C ARG A 96 26.87 -7.42 8.48
N PRO A 97 25.78 -8.15 8.30
CA PRO A 97 25.81 -9.45 7.63
C PRO A 97 26.22 -9.30 6.16
N LYS A 98 26.72 -10.38 5.55
CA LYS A 98 27.01 -10.38 4.09
C LYS A 98 25.74 -10.26 3.25
N THR A 99 24.61 -10.74 3.77
CA THR A 99 23.29 -10.64 3.12
C THR A 99 22.70 -9.26 3.36
N GLN A 100 22.18 -8.62 2.33
CA GLN A 100 21.49 -7.35 2.44
C GLN A 100 20.15 -7.51 3.16
N ILE A 101 19.90 -6.64 4.14
CA ILE A 101 18.64 -6.58 4.89
C ILE A 101 17.85 -5.37 4.39
N MET A 102 16.82 -5.62 3.60
CA MET A 102 16.01 -4.57 2.98
C MET A 102 14.63 -4.47 3.61
N MET A 103 14.10 -3.25 3.66
CA MET A 103 12.79 -2.96 4.25
C MET A 103 11.65 -3.20 3.26
N ASN A 104 10.47 -3.57 3.78
CA ASN A 104 9.22 -3.44 3.05
C ASN A 104 8.56 -2.13 3.49
N VAL A 105 8.26 -1.24 2.55
CA VAL A 105 7.63 0.07 2.82
C VAL A 105 6.40 0.21 1.94
N GLY A 106 5.24 0.38 2.55
CA GLY A 106 3.98 0.61 1.82
C GLY A 106 3.57 2.08 1.90
N ASP A 107 3.58 2.65 3.10
CA ASP A 107 3.14 4.03 3.34
C ASP A 107 4.31 5.03 3.20
N PRO A 108 4.23 5.98 2.24
CA PRO A 108 5.23 7.03 2.09
C PRO A 108 5.39 7.93 3.32
N ASP A 109 4.34 8.12 4.10
CA ASP A 109 4.36 9.04 5.24
C ASP A 109 5.19 8.47 6.41
N HIS A 110 5.39 7.16 6.45
CA HIS A 110 6.25 6.48 7.43
C HIS A 110 7.69 6.25 6.93
N ALA A 111 7.99 6.54 5.66
CA ALA A 111 9.28 6.20 5.05
C ALA A 111 10.48 6.77 5.79
N PHE A 112 10.42 8.05 6.19
CA PHE A 112 11.53 8.71 6.91
C PHE A 112 11.79 8.12 8.30
N SER A 113 10.75 7.73 9.03
CA SER A 113 10.91 7.13 10.36
C SER A 113 11.55 5.73 10.28
N VAL A 114 11.08 4.90 9.35
CA VAL A 114 11.62 3.54 9.19
C VAL A 114 13.00 3.53 8.52
N SER A 115 13.36 4.54 7.74
CA SER A 115 14.69 4.65 7.14
C SER A 115 15.82 4.81 8.15
N GLN A 116 15.50 5.25 9.37
CA GLN A 116 16.46 5.38 10.49
C GLN A 116 16.88 4.04 11.08
N LEU A 117 16.12 2.98 10.84
CA LEU A 117 16.51 1.63 11.25
C LEU A 117 17.67 1.12 10.39
N PRO A 118 18.56 0.26 10.91
CA PRO A 118 19.60 -0.37 10.11
C PRO A 118 19.02 -1.14 8.93
N ASN A 119 19.38 -0.74 7.71
CA ASN A 119 18.87 -1.34 6.49
C ASN A 119 19.82 -1.14 5.31
N ASP A 120 19.61 -1.91 4.24
CA ASP A 120 20.33 -1.79 2.96
C ASP A 120 19.45 -1.23 1.84
N GLY A 121 18.30 -0.65 2.17
CA GLY A 121 17.34 -0.06 1.25
C GLY A 121 15.94 -0.66 1.35
N VAL A 122 15.12 -0.42 0.33
CA VAL A 122 13.74 -0.92 0.23
C VAL A 122 13.69 -2.06 -0.78
N GLY A 123 13.40 -3.27 -0.29
CA GLY A 123 13.22 -4.46 -1.12
C GLY A 123 11.85 -4.55 -1.77
N LEU A 124 10.85 -3.88 -1.17
CA LEU A 124 9.49 -3.82 -1.72
C LEU A 124 8.78 -2.54 -1.29
N ALA A 125 8.61 -1.60 -2.22
CA ALA A 125 7.64 -0.50 -2.10
C ALA A 125 6.39 -0.84 -2.92
N ARG A 126 5.21 -0.70 -2.31
CA ARG A 126 3.93 -1.10 -2.93
C ARG A 126 3.17 0.12 -3.42
N LEU A 127 2.98 0.25 -4.74
CA LEU A 127 2.21 1.35 -5.32
C LEU A 127 0.74 1.35 -4.90
N GLU A 128 0.19 0.19 -4.56
CA GLU A 128 -1.20 0.04 -4.15
C GLU A 128 -1.56 0.94 -2.96
N PHE A 129 -0.64 1.11 -2.00
CA PHE A 129 -0.87 2.01 -0.85
C PHE A 129 -0.96 3.47 -1.30
N ILE A 130 -0.07 3.88 -2.21
CA ILE A 130 -0.09 5.25 -2.75
C ILE A 130 -1.37 5.47 -3.55
N ILE A 131 -1.72 4.52 -4.42
CA ILE A 131 -2.92 4.62 -5.27
C ILE A 131 -4.18 4.67 -4.40
N ASN A 132 -4.32 3.80 -3.40
CA ASN A 132 -5.50 3.77 -2.54
C ASN A 132 -5.63 5.04 -1.69
N ASN A 133 -4.53 5.47 -1.05
CA ASN A 133 -4.60 6.48 0.00
C ASN A 133 -4.48 7.91 -0.53
N HIS A 134 -3.71 8.12 -1.60
CA HIS A 134 -3.42 9.46 -2.11
C HIS A 134 -4.11 9.77 -3.45
N ILE A 135 -4.56 8.75 -4.20
CA ILE A 135 -5.26 8.91 -5.48
C ILE A 135 -6.72 8.49 -5.35
N GLY A 136 -6.98 7.23 -4.98
CA GLY A 136 -8.32 6.67 -4.76
C GLY A 136 -9.17 6.49 -6.02
N ILE A 137 -8.60 6.74 -7.21
CA ILE A 137 -9.28 6.71 -8.50
C ILE A 137 -8.61 5.67 -9.39
N HIS A 138 -9.41 4.89 -10.11
CA HIS A 138 -8.90 3.91 -11.07
C HIS A 138 -8.13 4.61 -12.21
N PRO A 139 -6.92 4.15 -12.60
CA PRO A 139 -6.13 4.82 -13.64
C PRO A 139 -6.88 4.99 -14.96
N MET A 140 -7.64 3.97 -15.40
CA MET A 140 -8.42 4.05 -16.61
C MET A 140 -9.61 5.00 -16.51
N ALA A 141 -10.16 5.24 -15.30
CA ALA A 141 -11.18 6.25 -15.11
C ALA A 141 -10.63 7.66 -15.36
N LEU A 142 -9.40 7.93 -14.91
CA LEU A 142 -8.71 9.20 -15.22
C LEU A 142 -8.32 9.33 -16.70
N VAL A 143 -7.94 8.21 -17.34
CA VAL A 143 -7.66 8.20 -18.79
C VAL A 143 -8.89 8.53 -19.64
N LYS A 144 -10.07 8.04 -19.21
CA LYS A 144 -11.34 8.18 -19.93
C LYS A 144 -12.19 9.38 -19.51
N TYR A 145 -11.82 10.07 -18.43
CA TYR A 145 -12.53 11.26 -17.98
C TYR A 145 -12.55 12.34 -19.08
N PRO A 146 -13.70 13.01 -19.35
CA PRO A 146 -14.98 12.92 -18.61
C PRO A 146 -15.98 11.87 -19.13
N ASP A 147 -15.57 10.98 -20.05
CA ASP A 147 -16.45 10.06 -20.79
C ASP A 147 -16.81 8.78 -19.99
N LEU A 148 -16.97 8.89 -18.66
CA LEU A 148 -17.43 7.79 -17.81
C LEU A 148 -18.96 7.68 -17.84
N LYS A 149 -19.48 6.47 -17.68
CA LYS A 149 -20.93 6.22 -17.63
C LYS A 149 -21.57 6.76 -16.35
N SER A 150 -20.93 6.50 -15.22
CA SER A 150 -21.40 6.93 -13.90
C SER A 150 -21.27 8.44 -13.74
N LYS A 151 -22.41 9.11 -13.49
CA LYS A 151 -22.43 10.55 -13.20
C LYS A 151 -21.78 10.84 -11.84
N GLU A 152 -22.05 10.01 -10.84
CA GLU A 152 -21.51 10.14 -9.49
C GLU A 152 -19.99 10.07 -9.50
N ASP A 153 -19.40 9.10 -10.24
CA ASP A 153 -17.95 8.99 -10.35
C ASP A 153 -17.34 10.21 -11.04
N ARG A 154 -17.98 10.76 -12.09
CA ARG A 154 -17.50 11.99 -12.74
C ARG A 154 -17.47 13.17 -11.79
N GLU A 155 -18.53 13.35 -10.98
CA GLU A 155 -18.63 14.43 -10.00
C GLU A 155 -17.56 14.26 -8.91
N THR A 156 -17.41 13.05 -8.36
CA THR A 156 -16.40 12.74 -7.36
C THR A 156 -14.98 12.93 -7.89
N ILE A 157 -14.71 12.54 -9.14
CA ILE A 157 -13.40 12.75 -9.78
C ILE A 157 -13.15 14.26 -9.95
N ALA A 158 -14.14 15.04 -10.46
CA ALA A 158 -14.01 16.48 -10.62
C ALA A 158 -13.63 17.19 -9.31
N GLU A 159 -14.32 16.84 -8.21
CA GLU A 159 -14.02 17.38 -6.88
C GLU A 159 -12.60 17.03 -6.40
N ARG A 160 -12.10 15.85 -6.76
CA ARG A 160 -10.80 15.37 -6.29
C ARG A 160 -9.63 15.93 -7.08
N ILE A 161 -9.77 16.10 -8.40
CA ILE A 161 -8.71 16.63 -9.26
C ILE A 161 -8.61 18.16 -9.25
N LEU A 162 -9.63 18.88 -8.77
CA LEU A 162 -9.63 20.36 -8.62
C LEU A 162 -9.18 21.10 -9.89
N GLU A 163 -9.77 20.79 -11.04
CA GLU A 163 -9.44 21.36 -12.36
C GLU A 163 -8.06 20.98 -12.94
N GLU A 164 -7.28 20.16 -12.25
CA GLU A 164 -6.03 19.59 -12.78
C GLU A 164 -6.34 18.61 -13.93
N ASP A 165 -5.42 18.47 -14.90
CA ASP A 165 -5.52 17.41 -15.90
C ASP A 165 -5.59 16.04 -15.19
N PRO A 166 -6.59 15.20 -15.51
CA PRO A 166 -6.81 13.94 -14.79
C PRO A 166 -5.60 12.98 -14.81
N LYS A 167 -4.90 12.93 -15.95
CA LYS A 167 -3.72 12.06 -16.11
C LYS A 167 -2.53 12.63 -15.36
N GLU A 168 -2.36 13.96 -15.42
CA GLU A 168 -1.31 14.66 -14.67
C GLU A 168 -1.51 14.51 -13.16
N PHE A 169 -2.75 14.62 -12.67
CA PHE A 169 -3.08 14.35 -11.26
C PHE A 169 -2.57 12.97 -10.81
N PHE A 170 -2.84 11.92 -11.59
CA PHE A 170 -2.36 10.57 -11.26
C PHE A 170 -0.83 10.49 -11.23
N VAL A 171 -0.20 10.96 -12.32
CA VAL A 171 1.27 10.91 -12.48
C VAL A 171 1.96 11.67 -11.35
N ARG A 172 1.49 12.87 -11.05
CA ARG A 172 2.05 13.71 -9.97
C ARG A 172 1.90 13.06 -8.61
N LYS A 173 0.69 12.63 -8.25
CA LYS A 173 0.42 12.01 -6.94
C LYS A 173 1.22 10.74 -6.73
N LEU A 174 1.30 9.90 -7.76
CA LEU A 174 2.09 8.67 -7.69
C LEU A 174 3.58 8.98 -7.59
N ALA A 175 4.10 9.91 -8.38
CA ALA A 175 5.49 10.34 -8.33
C ALA A 175 5.85 10.94 -6.96
N GLU A 176 5.01 11.79 -6.37
CA GLU A 176 5.20 12.34 -5.02
C GLU A 176 5.33 11.24 -3.96
N GLY A 177 4.45 10.24 -3.99
CA GLY A 177 4.51 9.12 -3.05
C GLY A 177 5.76 8.28 -3.20
N ILE A 178 6.15 7.93 -4.44
CA ILE A 178 7.38 7.19 -4.71
C ILE A 178 8.60 8.01 -4.29
N ALA A 179 8.62 9.30 -4.61
CA ALA A 179 9.73 10.19 -4.29
C ALA A 179 9.95 10.32 -2.78
N LYS A 180 8.90 10.39 -1.96
CA LYS A 180 9.04 10.39 -0.49
C LYS A 180 9.80 9.15 0.01
N ILE A 181 9.45 7.96 -0.50
CA ILE A 181 10.15 6.73 -0.15
C ILE A 181 11.59 6.76 -0.66
N ALA A 182 11.79 7.14 -1.92
CA ALA A 182 13.11 7.19 -2.54
C ALA A 182 14.07 8.17 -1.84
N CYS A 183 13.58 9.36 -1.47
CA CYS A 183 14.35 10.36 -0.71
C CYS A 183 14.75 9.83 0.68
N ALA A 184 13.80 9.22 1.40
CA ALA A 184 14.04 8.72 2.76
C ALA A 184 15.17 7.68 2.82
N PHE A 185 15.35 6.91 1.75
CA PHE A 185 16.34 5.85 1.68
C PHE A 185 17.57 6.20 0.81
N TYR A 186 17.60 7.38 0.19
CA TYR A 186 18.72 7.78 -0.67
C TYR A 186 20.07 7.73 0.07
N PRO A 187 21.17 7.20 -0.51
CA PRO A 187 21.32 6.67 -1.88
C PRO A 187 21.06 5.15 -2.00
N LYS A 188 20.51 4.52 -0.96
CA LYS A 188 20.22 3.08 -0.96
C LYS A 188 19.13 2.74 -1.99
N PRO A 189 19.18 1.53 -2.60
CA PRO A 189 18.21 1.14 -3.61
C PRO A 189 16.79 1.05 -3.06
N VAL A 190 15.80 1.47 -3.86
CA VAL A 190 14.38 1.37 -3.58
C VAL A 190 13.71 0.61 -4.72
N ILE A 191 13.25 -0.61 -4.45
CA ILE A 191 12.55 -1.44 -5.42
C ILE A 191 11.06 -1.14 -5.34
N VAL A 192 10.53 -0.49 -6.38
CA VAL A 192 9.12 -0.11 -6.50
C VAL A 192 8.40 -1.15 -7.34
N ARG A 193 7.48 -1.88 -6.72
CA ARG A 193 6.64 -2.82 -7.44
C ARG A 193 5.52 -2.07 -8.16
N MET A 194 5.44 -2.23 -9.50
CA MET A 194 4.31 -1.75 -10.29
C MET A 194 3.01 -2.30 -9.72
N SER A 195 1.90 -1.60 -9.91
CA SER A 195 0.62 -1.89 -9.26
C SER A 195 0.16 -3.34 -9.48
N ASP A 196 -0.17 -4.02 -8.40
CA ASP A 196 -0.51 -5.44 -8.36
C ASP A 196 -1.87 -5.70 -7.70
N PHE A 197 -2.84 -4.86 -7.99
CA PHE A 197 -4.21 -5.07 -7.54
C PHE A 197 -4.85 -6.26 -8.26
N LYS A 198 -5.71 -6.94 -7.54
CA LYS A 198 -6.68 -7.86 -8.13
C LYS A 198 -7.80 -7.07 -8.80
N SER A 199 -8.49 -7.69 -9.78
CA SER A 199 -9.63 -7.06 -10.45
C SER A 199 -10.69 -6.53 -9.47
N ASN A 200 -11.03 -7.29 -8.43
CA ASN A 200 -11.99 -6.87 -7.42
C ASN A 200 -11.49 -5.73 -6.49
N GLU A 201 -10.17 -5.56 -6.35
CA GLU A 201 -9.59 -4.43 -5.62
C GLU A 201 -9.58 -3.17 -6.50
N TYR A 202 -9.19 -3.30 -7.76
CA TYR A 202 -9.28 -2.20 -8.73
C TYR A 202 -10.71 -1.72 -8.96
N ALA A 203 -11.69 -2.64 -9.00
CA ALA A 203 -13.10 -2.31 -9.15
C ALA A 203 -13.65 -1.42 -8.02
N ARG A 204 -13.03 -1.43 -6.85
CA ARG A 204 -13.40 -0.60 -5.68
C ARG A 204 -12.88 0.85 -5.76
N LEU A 205 -11.89 1.11 -6.59
CA LEU A 205 -11.45 2.48 -6.83
C LEU A 205 -12.53 3.26 -7.58
N ILE A 206 -12.60 4.57 -7.40
CA ILE A 206 -13.58 5.43 -8.07
C ILE A 206 -13.50 5.20 -9.58
N GLY A 207 -14.64 4.89 -10.19
CA GLY A 207 -14.77 4.56 -11.61
C GLY A 207 -14.25 3.18 -12.02
N GLY A 208 -13.70 2.37 -11.07
CA GLY A 208 -13.06 1.09 -11.37
C GLY A 208 -14.01 0.02 -11.90
N HIS A 209 -15.23 0.00 -11.43
CA HIS A 209 -16.25 -0.97 -11.83
C HIS A 209 -16.58 -0.94 -13.35
N GLU A 210 -16.27 0.14 -14.04
CA GLU A 210 -16.48 0.23 -15.49
C GLU A 210 -15.39 -0.49 -16.31
N PHE A 211 -14.23 -0.78 -15.71
CA PHE A 211 -13.05 -1.27 -16.41
C PHE A 211 -12.61 -2.66 -16.00
N GLU A 212 -13.11 -3.16 -14.87
CA GLU A 212 -12.64 -4.41 -14.31
C GLU A 212 -13.61 -5.57 -14.60
N PRO A 213 -13.07 -6.73 -15.00
CA PRO A 213 -13.89 -7.93 -15.19
C PRO A 213 -14.30 -8.52 -13.84
N GLU A 214 -15.48 -9.15 -13.81
CA GLU A 214 -15.84 -10.08 -12.74
C GLU A 214 -15.10 -11.40 -12.95
N GLU A 215 -14.36 -11.84 -11.94
CA GLU A 215 -13.54 -13.05 -12.00
C GLU A 215 -13.85 -13.96 -10.80
N GLU A 216 -13.99 -15.26 -11.05
CA GLU A 216 -14.19 -16.26 -9.99
C GLU A 216 -12.99 -16.34 -9.06
N ASN A 217 -11.77 -16.23 -9.59
CA ASN A 217 -10.54 -16.21 -8.83
C ASN A 217 -9.61 -15.05 -9.25
N PRO A 218 -9.81 -13.84 -8.69
CA PRO A 218 -8.98 -12.68 -9.00
C PRO A 218 -7.48 -12.85 -8.68
N MET A 219 -7.12 -13.83 -7.87
CA MET A 219 -5.71 -14.12 -7.57
C MET A 219 -4.91 -14.58 -8.79
N LEU A 220 -5.54 -15.28 -9.71
CA LEU A 220 -4.93 -15.88 -10.90
C LEU A 220 -5.34 -15.19 -12.21
N GLY A 221 -6.22 -14.21 -12.13
CA GLY A 221 -6.85 -13.59 -13.26
C GLY A 221 -6.06 -12.44 -13.89
N PHE A 222 -6.76 -11.38 -14.25
CA PHE A 222 -6.26 -10.17 -14.92
C PHE A 222 -5.40 -9.33 -13.97
N ARG A 223 -4.12 -9.69 -13.83
CA ARG A 223 -3.22 -9.18 -12.80
C ARG A 223 -1.76 -9.17 -13.23
N GLY A 224 -1.00 -8.17 -12.77
CA GLY A 224 0.45 -8.07 -13.00
C GLY A 224 0.84 -7.90 -14.46
N ALA A 225 1.91 -8.56 -14.91
CA ALA A 225 2.49 -8.38 -16.23
C ALA A 225 1.46 -8.48 -17.38
N SER A 226 0.56 -9.48 -17.34
CA SER A 226 -0.46 -9.67 -18.37
C SER A 226 -1.43 -8.50 -18.51
N ARG A 227 -1.68 -7.77 -17.41
CA ARG A 227 -2.53 -6.58 -17.40
C ARG A 227 -1.88 -5.41 -18.14
N TYR A 228 -0.58 -5.23 -17.99
CA TYR A 228 0.10 -4.02 -18.45
C TYR A 228 0.12 -3.86 -19.96
N TYR A 229 0.24 -4.95 -20.71
CA TYR A 229 0.20 -4.92 -22.17
C TYR A 229 -1.18 -5.19 -22.77
N ASP A 230 -2.20 -5.48 -21.95
CA ASP A 230 -3.58 -5.63 -22.39
C ASP A 230 -4.19 -4.27 -22.75
N GLU A 231 -4.88 -4.19 -23.89
CA GLU A 231 -5.48 -2.94 -24.40
C GLU A 231 -6.47 -2.31 -23.40
N ARG A 232 -7.08 -3.12 -22.53
CA ARG A 232 -8.01 -2.64 -21.49
C ARG A 232 -7.33 -1.81 -20.42
N TYR A 233 -6.02 -1.99 -20.19
CA TYR A 233 -5.28 -1.32 -19.10
C TYR A 233 -4.01 -0.60 -19.57
N ARG A 234 -3.51 -0.86 -20.77
CA ARG A 234 -2.24 -0.31 -21.30
C ARG A 234 -2.08 1.20 -21.07
N ALA A 235 -3.16 1.98 -21.23
CA ALA A 235 -3.12 3.41 -21.02
C ALA A 235 -2.97 3.78 -19.52
N GLY A 236 -3.54 2.99 -18.60
CA GLY A 236 -3.32 3.14 -17.15
C GLY A 236 -1.89 2.82 -16.76
N PHE A 237 -1.31 1.75 -17.30
CA PHE A 237 0.09 1.40 -17.08
C PHE A 237 1.06 2.47 -17.56
N ARG A 238 0.72 3.17 -18.67
CA ARG A 238 1.51 4.33 -19.12
C ARG A 238 1.62 5.42 -18.06
N LEU A 239 0.57 5.69 -17.29
CA LEU A 239 0.62 6.70 -16.22
C LEU A 239 1.59 6.28 -15.10
N GLU A 240 1.66 4.99 -14.76
CA GLU A 240 2.62 4.47 -13.80
C GLU A 240 4.06 4.64 -14.30
N CYS A 241 4.32 4.32 -15.58
CA CYS A 241 5.64 4.52 -16.21
C CYS A 241 6.05 5.99 -16.19
N LEU A 242 5.15 6.92 -16.54
CA LEU A 242 5.42 8.36 -16.51
C LEU A 242 5.72 8.86 -15.09
N ALA A 243 5.04 8.32 -14.07
CA ALA A 243 5.33 8.67 -12.68
C ALA A 243 6.75 8.24 -12.26
N LEU A 244 7.16 7.01 -12.60
CA LEU A 244 8.51 6.53 -12.33
C LEU A 244 9.57 7.29 -13.11
N GLN A 245 9.31 7.63 -14.38
CA GLN A 245 10.20 8.46 -15.18
C GLN A 245 10.40 9.83 -14.53
N ARG A 246 9.32 10.48 -14.10
CA ARG A 246 9.39 11.78 -13.38
C ARG A 246 10.25 11.69 -12.12
N VAL A 247 10.08 10.64 -11.33
CA VAL A 247 10.89 10.42 -10.12
C VAL A 247 12.37 10.30 -10.45
N ARG A 248 12.71 9.56 -11.51
CA ARG A 248 14.12 9.31 -11.86
C ARG A 248 14.77 10.47 -12.62
N GLU A 249 14.05 11.07 -13.57
CA GLU A 249 14.61 12.06 -14.50
C GLU A 249 14.41 13.50 -13.98
N ASP A 250 13.18 13.86 -13.57
CA ASP A 250 12.88 15.23 -13.16
C ASP A 250 13.29 15.49 -11.70
N MET A 251 13.08 14.50 -10.80
CA MET A 251 13.43 14.63 -9.39
C MET A 251 14.85 14.12 -9.05
N GLY A 252 15.53 13.46 -10.00
CA GLY A 252 16.89 12.96 -9.84
C GLY A 252 17.06 11.78 -8.89
N LEU A 253 15.98 11.06 -8.54
CA LEU A 253 16.02 9.93 -7.61
C LEU A 253 16.32 8.61 -8.35
N VAL A 254 17.56 8.49 -8.82
CA VAL A 254 18.05 7.35 -9.63
C VAL A 254 18.18 6.04 -8.84
N ASN A 255 18.02 6.07 -7.53
CA ASN A 255 18.03 4.89 -6.67
C ASN A 255 16.74 4.03 -6.80
N VAL A 256 15.73 4.48 -7.55
CA VAL A 256 14.47 3.76 -7.78
C VAL A 256 14.65 2.72 -8.88
N LYS A 257 14.22 1.48 -8.59
CA LYS A 257 14.17 0.34 -9.53
C LYS A 257 12.73 -0.16 -9.64
N ALA A 258 12.24 -0.38 -10.87
CA ALA A 258 10.93 -0.97 -11.11
C ALA A 258 10.96 -2.49 -10.93
N MET A 259 9.93 -3.04 -10.30
CA MET A 259 9.67 -4.48 -10.20
C MET A 259 8.34 -4.82 -10.87
N ILE A 260 8.36 -5.79 -11.76
CA ILE A 260 7.17 -6.27 -12.48
C ILE A 260 6.59 -7.45 -11.71
N PRO A 261 5.36 -7.33 -11.14
CA PRO A 261 4.71 -8.42 -10.43
C PRO A 261 4.11 -9.45 -11.39
N PHE A 262 3.94 -10.69 -10.92
CA PHE A 262 3.27 -11.78 -11.63
C PHE A 262 3.71 -11.93 -13.10
N CYS A 263 5.00 -11.86 -13.34
CA CYS A 263 5.58 -12.21 -14.64
C CYS A 263 5.68 -13.74 -14.72
N ARG A 264 4.82 -14.37 -15.51
CA ARG A 264 4.66 -15.84 -15.55
C ARG A 264 5.56 -16.51 -16.57
N THR A 265 5.91 -15.79 -17.63
CA THR A 265 6.77 -16.28 -18.70
C THR A 265 7.83 -15.24 -19.08
N VAL A 266 8.87 -15.70 -19.79
CA VAL A 266 9.93 -14.80 -20.29
C VAL A 266 9.35 -13.79 -21.29
N GLU A 267 8.43 -14.25 -22.16
CA GLU A 267 7.78 -13.44 -23.17
C GLU A 267 6.92 -12.32 -22.54
N GLU A 268 6.24 -12.59 -21.43
CA GLU A 268 5.53 -11.53 -20.67
C GLU A 268 6.50 -10.45 -20.20
N GLY A 269 7.64 -10.87 -19.65
CA GLY A 269 8.68 -9.94 -19.20
C GLY A 269 9.23 -9.09 -20.35
N GLU A 270 9.55 -9.69 -21.46
CA GLU A 270 10.04 -9.00 -22.67
C GLU A 270 9.01 -7.97 -23.19
N ARG A 271 7.72 -8.36 -23.25
CA ARG A 271 6.64 -7.45 -23.68
C ARG A 271 6.49 -6.25 -22.76
N VAL A 272 6.53 -6.47 -21.43
CA VAL A 272 6.42 -5.37 -20.47
C VAL A 272 7.61 -4.44 -20.54
N ILE A 273 8.83 -4.98 -20.65
CA ILE A 273 10.06 -4.18 -20.79
C ILE A 273 10.01 -3.35 -22.08
N ALA A 274 9.61 -3.95 -23.20
CA ALA A 274 9.45 -3.23 -24.45
C ALA A 274 8.42 -2.09 -24.34
N LEU A 275 7.31 -2.34 -23.66
CA LEU A 275 6.27 -1.35 -23.42
C LEU A 275 6.76 -0.21 -22.49
N MET A 276 7.50 -0.53 -21.43
CA MET A 276 8.13 0.47 -20.57
C MET A 276 9.09 1.37 -21.36
N ALA A 277 9.89 0.77 -22.25
CA ALA A 277 10.80 1.52 -23.12
C ALA A 277 10.04 2.41 -24.12
N GLU A 278 8.92 1.93 -24.68
CA GLU A 278 8.02 2.74 -25.53
C GLU A 278 7.50 3.97 -24.78
N TYR A 279 7.23 3.84 -23.47
CA TYR A 279 6.77 4.94 -22.63
C TYR A 279 7.89 5.79 -22.02
N GLY A 280 9.13 5.55 -22.44
CA GLY A 280 10.30 6.32 -22.03
C GLY A 280 10.96 5.87 -20.73
N LEU A 281 10.43 4.86 -20.05
CA LEU A 281 11.02 4.31 -18.83
C LEU A 281 12.08 3.26 -19.18
N LYS A 282 13.37 3.61 -18.99
CA LYS A 282 14.53 2.77 -19.29
C LYS A 282 15.18 2.20 -18.03
#